data_0f0858124bdd69633e5e73208d202dbf
#
_entry.id   0f0858124bdd69633e5e73208d202dbf
#
_cell.length_a   1.000
_cell.length_b   1.000
_cell.length_c   1.000
_cell.angle_alpha   90.00
_cell.angle_beta   90.00
_cell.angle_gamma   90.00
#
_symmetry.space_group_name_H-M   'P 1'
#
loop_
_entity.id
_entity.type
_entity.pdbx_description
1 polymer ?
#
loop_
_entity_poly.entity_id
_entity_poly.type
_entity_poly.pdbx_seq_one_letter_code
_entity_poly.pdbx_strand_id
1 'polypeptide(L)'
;ESAPERTTGTYSTYNSIDDRIDDFHYHTTWIKFGIGRATYDAAQEIRSGDLTREEGVALVNKYDGEFPERWSHEIFKYLSINPNKFPKASRAFEQPTFNREYYDLLSENFRSPHLWSWSDSDGWKLRHIVSNQTNIDQQMTAPSWFGNSLK
;
A
#
# COMPACT_ATOMS: atom_id res chain seq x y z
N GLU A 1 -23.41 -3.11 11.35
CA GLU A 1 -23.34 -1.86 12.11
C GLU A 1 -22.57 -0.81 11.34
N SER A 2 -22.95 0.44 11.47
CA SER A 2 -22.22 1.57 10.92
C SER A 2 -21.93 2.57 12.03
N ALA A 3 -20.82 3.31 11.92
CA ALA A 3 -20.51 4.36 12.85
C ALA A 3 -21.50 5.54 12.70
N PRO A 4 -21.73 6.33 13.76
CA PRO A 4 -22.59 7.53 13.67
C PRO A 4 -21.99 8.61 12.75
N GLU A 5 -20.69 8.59 12.54
CA GLU A 5 -19.95 9.51 11.70
C GLU A 5 -18.99 8.74 10.77
N ARG A 6 -18.66 9.34 9.64
CA ARG A 6 -17.65 8.79 8.74
C ARG A 6 -16.25 8.85 9.36
N THR A 7 -15.37 8.00 8.92
CA THR A 7 -13.94 8.08 9.26
C THR A 7 -13.25 9.11 8.37
N THR A 8 -12.32 9.89 8.94
CA THR A 8 -11.50 10.85 8.18
C THR A 8 -10.71 10.13 7.07
N GLY A 9 -10.65 10.70 5.89
CA GLY A 9 -10.00 10.10 4.72
C GLY A 9 -10.89 9.20 3.88
N THR A 10 -12.17 9.04 4.26
CA THR A 10 -13.18 8.35 3.45
C THR A 10 -14.57 8.95 3.65
N TYR A 11 -15.49 8.64 2.74
CA TYR A 11 -16.91 9.00 2.85
C TYR A 11 -17.75 7.91 3.52
N SER A 12 -17.17 6.76 3.74
CA SER A 12 -17.83 5.59 4.34
C SER A 12 -18.03 5.73 5.86
N THR A 13 -19.11 5.16 6.36
CA THR A 13 -19.44 5.07 7.80
C THR A 13 -19.30 3.66 8.37
N TYR A 14 -18.85 2.70 7.58
CA TYR A 14 -18.72 1.30 7.99
C TYR A 14 -17.27 0.82 8.05
N ASN A 15 -16.32 1.69 7.77
CA ASN A 15 -14.90 1.40 7.90
C ASN A 15 -14.37 1.91 9.25
N SER A 16 -13.37 1.24 9.82
CA SER A 16 -12.61 1.71 10.99
C SER A 16 -13.49 2.05 12.21
N ILE A 17 -14.42 1.18 12.50
CA ILE A 17 -15.38 1.40 13.59
C ILE A 17 -14.71 1.18 14.95
N ASP A 18 -13.70 0.36 15.02
CA ASP A 18 -13.08 -0.20 16.21
C ASP A 18 -11.63 0.27 16.46
N ASP A 19 -11.02 1.01 15.54
CA ASP A 19 -9.64 1.44 15.69
C ASP A 19 -9.47 2.97 15.52
N ARG A 20 -8.77 3.59 16.47
CA ARG A 20 -8.48 5.04 16.47
C ARG A 20 -7.32 5.42 15.57
N ILE A 21 -6.50 4.46 15.14
CA ILE A 21 -5.31 4.74 14.32
C ILE A 21 -5.59 4.68 12.83
N ASP A 22 -6.74 4.16 12.43
CA ASP A 22 -7.06 3.91 11.03
C ASP A 22 -7.11 5.17 10.17
N ASP A 23 -7.68 6.27 10.67
CA ASP A 23 -7.71 7.54 9.94
C ASP A 23 -6.29 8.10 9.74
N PHE A 24 -5.42 7.93 10.71
CA PHE A 24 -4.01 8.26 10.59
C PHE A 24 -3.29 7.35 9.58
N HIS A 25 -3.61 6.06 9.57
CA HIS A 25 -3.10 5.12 8.59
C HIS A 25 -3.52 5.52 7.16
N TYR A 26 -4.77 5.93 6.96
CA TYR A 26 -5.26 6.40 5.66
C TYR A 26 -4.52 7.64 5.18
N HIS A 27 -4.30 8.59 6.08
CA HIS A 27 -3.53 9.79 5.77
C HIS A 27 -2.07 9.47 5.44
N THR A 28 -1.40 8.60 6.21
CA THR A 28 -0.01 8.20 5.93
C THR A 28 0.14 7.42 4.63
N THR A 29 -0.87 6.63 4.27
CA THR A 29 -0.93 5.94 2.98
C THR A 29 -1.00 6.94 1.83
N TRP A 30 -1.85 7.96 1.97
CA TRP A 30 -1.94 9.04 0.99
C TRP A 30 -0.64 9.86 0.89
N ILE A 31 0.00 10.19 2.02
CA ILE A 31 1.32 10.85 2.02
C ILE A 31 2.33 10.04 1.21
N LYS A 32 2.38 8.73 1.44
CA LYS A 32 3.39 7.85 0.86
C LYS A 32 3.14 7.53 -0.62
N PHE A 33 1.89 7.24 -0.98
CA PHE A 33 1.55 6.68 -2.29
C PHE A 33 0.72 7.62 -3.18
N GLY A 34 0.23 8.72 -2.65
CA GLY A 34 -0.66 9.63 -3.38
C GLY A 34 -2.10 9.13 -3.53
N ILE A 35 -2.43 8.01 -2.93
CA ILE A 35 -3.76 7.41 -2.91
C ILE A 35 -4.16 7.12 -1.46
N GLY A 36 -5.36 7.50 -1.09
CA GLY A 36 -5.89 7.29 0.24
C GLY A 36 -7.05 6.31 0.27
N ARG A 37 -7.76 6.28 1.38
CA ARG A 37 -8.86 5.33 1.59
C ARG A 37 -10.03 5.58 0.65
N ALA A 38 -10.41 6.84 0.42
CA ALA A 38 -11.49 7.18 -0.49
C ALA A 38 -11.22 6.69 -1.93
N THR A 39 -9.96 6.65 -2.37
CA THR A 39 -9.59 6.05 -3.67
C THR A 39 -9.94 4.55 -3.71
N TYR A 40 -9.65 3.80 -2.64
CA TYR A 40 -9.97 2.36 -2.58
C TYR A 40 -11.47 2.12 -2.57
N ASP A 41 -12.20 2.86 -1.74
CA ASP A 41 -13.66 2.73 -1.62
C ASP A 41 -14.35 3.07 -2.94
N ALA A 42 -14.03 4.22 -3.53
CA ALA A 42 -14.58 4.64 -4.82
C ALA A 42 -14.24 3.67 -5.97
N ALA A 43 -13.01 3.17 -6.01
CA ALA A 43 -12.62 2.18 -7.02
C ALA A 43 -13.42 0.88 -6.91
N GLN A 44 -13.76 0.46 -5.69
CA GLN A 44 -14.60 -0.71 -5.46
C GLN A 44 -16.04 -0.47 -5.92
N GLU A 45 -16.64 0.65 -5.51
CA GLU A 45 -18.03 1.01 -5.85
C GLU A 45 -18.22 1.28 -7.35
N ILE A 46 -17.23 1.85 -8.02
CA ILE A 46 -17.24 1.96 -9.49
C ILE A 46 -17.24 0.58 -10.16
N ARG A 47 -16.42 -0.36 -9.67
CA ARG A 47 -16.40 -1.73 -10.21
C ARG A 47 -17.71 -2.48 -9.96
N SER A 48 -18.38 -2.20 -8.85
CA SER A 48 -19.68 -2.80 -8.52
C SER A 48 -20.85 -2.14 -9.27
N GLY A 49 -20.62 -0.97 -9.87
CA GLY A 49 -21.66 -0.20 -10.57
C GLY A 49 -22.49 0.70 -9.65
N ASP A 50 -22.07 0.89 -8.40
CA ASP A 50 -22.77 1.73 -7.42
C ASP A 50 -22.44 3.22 -7.60
N LEU A 51 -21.28 3.52 -8.19
CA LEU A 51 -20.83 4.86 -8.53
C LEU A 51 -20.38 4.96 -9.99
N THR A 52 -20.62 6.13 -10.59
CA THR A 52 -19.94 6.51 -11.82
C THR A 52 -18.49 6.89 -11.54
N ARG A 53 -17.65 6.89 -12.59
CA ARG A 53 -16.26 7.33 -12.46
C ARG A 53 -16.15 8.80 -12.02
N GLU A 54 -17.01 9.65 -12.53
CA GLU A 54 -17.05 11.10 -12.25
C GLU A 54 -17.40 11.35 -10.78
N GLU A 55 -18.39 10.65 -10.24
CA GLU A 55 -18.75 10.70 -8.83
C GLU A 55 -17.59 10.21 -7.96
N GLY A 56 -16.98 9.09 -8.32
CA GLY A 56 -15.82 8.54 -7.61
C GLY A 56 -14.64 9.53 -7.58
N VAL A 57 -14.32 10.19 -8.69
CA VAL A 57 -13.29 11.24 -8.74
C VAL A 57 -13.62 12.41 -7.83
N ALA A 58 -14.89 12.86 -7.79
CA ALA A 58 -15.32 13.93 -6.91
C ALA A 58 -15.15 13.55 -5.42
N LEU A 59 -15.51 12.33 -5.05
CA LEU A 59 -15.34 11.80 -3.69
C LEU A 59 -13.86 11.69 -3.29
N VAL A 60 -13.02 11.18 -4.17
CA VAL A 60 -11.57 11.08 -3.93
C VAL A 60 -10.95 12.45 -3.72
N ASN A 61 -11.26 13.42 -4.60
CA ASN A 61 -10.76 14.80 -4.47
C ASN A 61 -11.20 15.47 -3.16
N LYS A 62 -12.35 15.08 -2.63
CA LYS A 62 -12.89 15.66 -1.41
C LYS A 62 -12.31 15.05 -0.15
N TYR A 63 -12.04 13.75 -0.13
CA TYR A 63 -11.76 13.01 1.09
C TYR A 63 -10.34 12.45 1.19
N ASP A 64 -9.69 12.11 0.08
CA ASP A 64 -8.30 11.68 0.13
C ASP A 64 -7.40 12.82 0.63
N GLY A 65 -6.50 12.49 1.53
CA GLY A 65 -5.58 13.46 2.09
C GLY A 65 -6.14 14.30 3.24
N GLU A 66 -7.38 14.11 3.68
CA GLU A 66 -7.86 14.73 4.91
C GLU A 66 -6.93 14.41 6.06
N PHE A 67 -6.59 15.43 6.87
CA PHE A 67 -5.76 15.22 8.04
C PHE A 67 -6.60 14.67 9.20
N PRO A 68 -6.15 13.63 9.93
CA PRO A 68 -6.88 12.97 11.02
C PRO A 68 -6.79 13.78 12.33
N GLU A 69 -7.45 14.91 12.42
CA GLU A 69 -7.37 15.82 13.57
C GLU A 69 -7.78 15.16 14.88
N ARG A 70 -8.83 14.33 14.86
CA ARG A 70 -9.52 13.81 16.04
C ARG A 70 -8.59 13.11 17.04
N TRP A 71 -7.68 12.26 16.55
CA TRP A 71 -6.79 11.45 17.39
C TRP A 71 -5.31 11.75 17.19
N SER A 72 -4.97 12.70 16.34
CA SER A 72 -3.59 12.99 15.93
C SER A 72 -2.65 13.24 17.11
N HIS A 73 -3.09 13.95 18.13
CA HIS A 73 -2.28 14.25 19.31
C HIS A 73 -1.89 12.97 20.08
N GLU A 74 -2.85 12.08 20.32
CA GLU A 74 -2.60 10.80 20.99
C GLU A 74 -1.67 9.91 20.16
N ILE A 75 -1.92 9.84 18.86
CA ILE A 75 -1.16 9.02 17.91
C ILE A 75 0.27 9.53 17.79
N PHE A 76 0.49 10.83 17.64
CA PHE A 76 1.83 11.41 17.58
C PHE A 76 2.62 11.14 18.86
N LYS A 77 1.98 11.25 20.02
CA LYS A 77 2.60 10.91 21.30
C LYS A 77 2.95 9.42 21.39
N TYR A 78 2.03 8.55 21.01
CA TYR A 78 2.23 7.09 21.02
C TYR A 78 3.37 6.65 20.09
N LEU A 79 3.41 7.19 18.88
CA LEU A 79 4.42 6.87 17.88
C LEU A 79 5.72 7.68 18.03
N SER A 80 5.81 8.59 19.01
CA SER A 80 6.95 9.50 19.20
C SER A 80 7.26 10.35 17.96
N ILE A 81 6.23 10.76 17.23
CA ILE A 81 6.35 11.60 16.03
C ILE A 81 6.31 13.07 16.44
N ASN A 82 7.22 13.87 15.88
CA ASN A 82 7.16 15.33 16.02
C ASN A 82 6.13 15.91 15.03
N PRO A 83 5.00 16.49 15.50
CA PRO A 83 3.96 17.01 14.62
C PRO A 83 4.44 18.05 13.61
N ASN A 84 5.43 18.86 14.00
CA ASN A 84 5.98 19.92 13.14
C ASN A 84 6.83 19.39 11.98
N LYS A 85 7.26 18.14 12.07
CA LYS A 85 8.05 17.47 11.03
C LYS A 85 7.22 16.50 10.20
N PHE A 86 5.95 16.30 10.56
CA PHE A 86 5.08 15.38 9.83
C PHE A 86 4.62 16.02 8.51
N PRO A 87 4.69 15.30 7.39
CA PRO A 87 4.26 15.81 6.09
C PRO A 87 2.78 16.18 6.05
N LYS A 88 2.43 17.27 5.37
CA LYS A 88 1.05 17.73 5.18
C LYS A 88 0.55 17.57 3.74
N ALA A 89 1.38 17.10 2.86
CA ALA A 89 1.06 16.87 1.46
C ALA A 89 1.63 15.53 0.99
N SER A 90 1.05 14.97 -0.04
CA SER A 90 1.56 13.72 -0.60
C SER A 90 3.00 13.89 -1.09
N ARG A 91 3.82 12.90 -0.79
CA ARG A 91 5.21 12.79 -1.21
C ARG A 91 5.40 11.71 -2.27
N ALA A 92 4.31 11.25 -2.88
CA ALA A 92 4.36 10.20 -3.89
C ALA A 92 5.27 10.57 -5.07
N PHE A 93 5.27 11.84 -5.46
CA PHE A 93 6.12 12.35 -6.54
C PHE A 93 7.58 12.60 -6.15
N GLU A 94 7.89 12.54 -4.86
CA GLU A 94 9.26 12.63 -4.34
C GLU A 94 9.95 11.26 -4.27
N GLN A 95 9.20 10.18 -4.53
CA GLN A 95 9.75 8.83 -4.54
C GLN A 95 10.73 8.67 -5.71
N PRO A 96 11.77 7.87 -5.55
CA PRO A 96 12.67 7.57 -6.65
C PRO A 96 11.90 6.95 -7.82
N THR A 97 12.30 7.30 -9.04
CA THR A 97 11.71 6.70 -10.23
C THR A 97 11.86 5.19 -10.16
N PHE A 98 10.76 4.48 -10.37
CA PHE A 98 10.75 3.03 -10.39
C PHE A 98 11.51 2.55 -11.64
N ASN A 99 12.77 2.18 -11.45
CA ASN A 99 13.63 1.64 -12.46
C ASN A 99 14.08 0.21 -12.09
N ARG A 100 14.87 -0.40 -12.95
CA ARG A 100 15.32 -1.77 -12.74
C ARG A 100 16.14 -1.94 -11.46
N GLU A 101 17.09 -1.06 -11.21
CA GLU A 101 17.97 -1.11 -10.03
C GLU A 101 17.16 -0.99 -8.74
N TYR A 102 16.20 -0.07 -8.71
CA TYR A 102 15.32 0.10 -7.56
C TYR A 102 14.40 -1.10 -7.34
N TYR A 103 13.88 -1.68 -8.43
CA TYR A 103 13.09 -2.91 -8.36
C TYR A 103 13.92 -4.07 -7.80
N ASP A 104 15.13 -4.27 -8.30
CA ASP A 104 16.02 -5.34 -7.84
C ASP A 104 16.37 -5.16 -6.36
N LEU A 105 16.69 -3.93 -5.93
CA LEU A 105 16.94 -3.59 -4.53
C LEU A 105 15.74 -3.91 -3.64
N LEU A 106 14.52 -3.55 -4.04
CA LEU A 106 13.31 -3.86 -3.29
C LEU A 106 13.08 -5.37 -3.23
N SER A 107 13.23 -6.06 -4.36
CA SER A 107 13.04 -7.52 -4.44
C SER A 107 14.01 -8.26 -3.54
N GLU A 108 15.25 -7.80 -3.44
CA GLU A 108 16.26 -8.41 -2.57
C GLU A 108 15.99 -8.19 -1.09
N ASN A 109 15.57 -6.98 -0.72
CA ASN A 109 15.32 -6.64 0.68
C ASN A 109 14.01 -7.22 1.24
N PHE A 110 13.03 -7.50 0.37
CA PHE A 110 11.69 -7.92 0.81
C PHE A 110 11.33 -9.36 0.44
N ARG A 111 12.30 -10.22 0.14
CA ARG A 111 12.04 -11.64 -0.06
C ARG A 111 11.53 -12.28 1.21
N SER A 112 10.29 -12.76 1.17
CA SER A 112 9.70 -13.47 2.30
C SER A 112 10.39 -14.82 2.52
N PRO A 113 10.87 -15.13 3.73
CA PRO A 113 11.51 -16.42 4.03
C PRO A 113 10.55 -17.60 3.94
N HIS A 114 9.24 -17.37 3.92
CA HIS A 114 8.24 -18.42 3.68
C HIS A 114 8.20 -18.87 2.22
N LEU A 115 8.46 -17.96 1.30
CA LEU A 115 8.38 -18.21 -0.13
C LEU A 115 9.74 -18.50 -0.76
N TRP A 116 10.81 -17.94 -0.22
CA TRP A 116 12.14 -17.97 -0.79
C TRP A 116 13.14 -18.70 0.09
N SER A 117 14.10 -19.37 -0.54
CA SER A 117 15.29 -19.92 0.11
C SER A 117 16.53 -19.56 -0.67
N TRP A 118 17.63 -19.39 0.03
CA TRP A 118 18.94 -19.16 -0.55
C TRP A 118 19.78 -20.44 -0.48
N SER A 119 20.57 -20.72 -1.52
CA SER A 119 21.67 -21.67 -1.49
C SER A 119 22.86 -21.14 -2.27
N ASP A 120 24.08 -21.50 -1.86
CA ASP A 120 25.31 -21.01 -2.52
C ASP A 120 25.43 -21.52 -3.95
N SER A 121 24.86 -22.69 -4.26
CA SER A 121 24.89 -23.30 -5.59
C SER A 121 23.88 -22.69 -6.57
N ASP A 122 22.71 -22.31 -6.09
CA ASP A 122 21.56 -21.98 -6.93
C ASP A 122 21.05 -20.56 -6.74
N GLY A 123 21.52 -19.85 -5.73
CA GLY A 123 21.00 -18.55 -5.34
C GLY A 123 19.60 -18.61 -4.73
N TRP A 124 18.78 -17.60 -5.00
CA TRP A 124 17.40 -17.54 -4.51
C TRP A 124 16.47 -18.45 -5.32
N LYS A 125 15.71 -19.30 -4.61
CA LYS A 125 14.69 -20.18 -5.20
C LYS A 125 13.38 -20.09 -4.42
N LEU A 126 12.27 -20.23 -5.13
CA LEU A 126 10.96 -20.43 -4.49
C LEU A 126 10.94 -21.79 -3.78
N ARG A 127 10.47 -21.80 -2.54
CA ARG A 127 10.35 -23.01 -1.73
C ARG A 127 9.27 -23.96 -2.25
N HIS A 128 8.20 -23.39 -2.78
CA HIS A 128 7.04 -24.13 -3.26
C HIS A 128 6.55 -23.52 -4.56
N ILE A 129 6.21 -24.37 -5.51
CA ILE A 129 5.49 -23.99 -6.71
C ILE A 129 4.01 -24.02 -6.36
N VAL A 130 3.36 -22.88 -6.38
CA VAL A 130 1.95 -22.73 -5.97
C VAL A 130 0.97 -23.20 -7.05
N SER A 131 1.46 -23.48 -8.26
CA SER A 131 0.63 -23.88 -9.42
C SER A 131 0.91 -25.32 -9.82
N ASN A 132 -0.15 -26.10 -9.95
CA ASN A 132 -0.10 -27.47 -10.54
C ASN A 132 -0.11 -27.48 -12.07
N GLN A 133 0.05 -26.32 -12.73
CA GLN A 133 0.05 -26.21 -14.19
C GLN A 133 1.47 -26.24 -14.73
N THR A 134 1.86 -27.36 -15.29
CA THR A 134 3.20 -27.65 -15.85
C THR A 134 3.70 -26.63 -16.88
N ASN A 135 2.79 -25.90 -17.55
CA ASN A 135 3.17 -24.87 -18.52
C ASN A 135 3.59 -23.53 -17.89
N ILE A 136 3.29 -23.30 -16.60
CA ILE A 136 3.71 -22.11 -15.89
C ILE A 136 5.12 -22.32 -15.33
N ASP A 137 5.51 -23.54 -15.05
CA ASP A 137 6.83 -23.86 -14.49
C ASP A 137 7.99 -23.47 -15.44
N GLN A 138 7.75 -23.54 -16.77
CA GLN A 138 8.73 -23.10 -17.76
C GLN A 138 8.79 -21.57 -17.94
N GLN A 139 7.73 -20.86 -17.56
CA GLN A 139 7.69 -19.38 -17.59
C GLN A 139 8.10 -18.73 -16.27
N MET A 140 8.04 -19.50 -15.20
CA MET A 140 8.50 -19.09 -13.86
C MET A 140 9.94 -19.56 -13.54
N THR A 141 10.69 -20.05 -14.50
CA THR A 141 12.15 -20.00 -14.39
C THR A 141 12.48 -18.54 -14.10
N ALA A 142 13.09 -18.33 -12.94
CA ALA A 142 13.39 -17.01 -12.44
C ALA A 142 13.88 -16.13 -13.60
N PRO A 143 13.29 -14.94 -13.81
CA PRO A 143 13.69 -14.08 -14.90
C PRO A 143 15.22 -13.96 -14.89
N SER A 144 15.86 -13.82 -16.04
CA SER A 144 17.33 -13.79 -16.20
C SER A 144 18.04 -12.75 -15.30
N TRP A 145 17.29 -11.80 -14.75
CA TRP A 145 17.74 -10.82 -13.78
C TRP A 145 17.83 -11.35 -12.34
N PHE A 146 17.26 -12.50 -12.06
CA PHE A 146 17.24 -13.08 -10.72
C PHE A 146 18.59 -13.68 -10.28
N GLY A 147 19.48 -13.92 -11.20
CA GLY A 147 20.75 -14.60 -10.94
C GLY A 147 22.00 -13.70 -10.99
N ASN A 148 21.90 -12.44 -11.39
CA ASN A 148 23.05 -11.59 -11.67
C ASN A 148 23.34 -10.51 -10.62
N SER A 149 22.57 -10.41 -9.54
CA SER A 149 22.70 -9.32 -8.57
C SER A 149 23.64 -9.64 -7.40
N LEU A 150 24.31 -10.78 -7.41
CA LEU A 150 25.23 -11.19 -6.33
C LEU A 150 26.59 -11.61 -6.91
N LYS A 151 27.25 -10.68 -7.60
CA LYS A 151 28.70 -10.75 -7.82
C LYS A 151 29.36 -9.48 -7.36
#